data_0de3cfad89ab29417d459d9dae5a0f4c
#
_entry.id   0de3cfad89ab29417d459d9dae5a0f4c
#
_cell.length_a   1.000
_cell.length_b   1.000
_cell.length_c   1.000
_cell.angle_alpha   90.00
_cell.angle_beta   90.00
_cell.angle_gamma   90.00
#
_symmetry.space_group_name_H-M   'P 1'
#
loop_
_entity.id
_entity.type
_entity.pdbx_description
1 polymer ?
#
loop_
_entity_poly.entity_id
_entity_poly.type
_entity_poly.pdbx_seq_one_letter_code
_entity_poly.pdbx_strand_id
1 'polypeptide(L)'
;MVTTWPKNFPGVGTTAEKIAQSINKASDGRLEIKVYGAGEIVPAYEVFDAVRQGTAEMGHGWSGYWISKNPGLAYFGGIPGGLSPSEQSAWAL
;
A
#
# COMPACT_ATOMS: atom_id res chain seq x y z
N MET A 1 -3.16 8.64 4.09
CA MET A 1 -2.95 7.29 3.54
C MET A 1 -3.22 6.25 4.61
N VAL A 2 -4.10 5.32 4.37
CA VAL A 2 -4.38 4.18 5.26
C VAL A 2 -3.60 2.95 4.80
N THR A 3 -3.13 2.11 5.73
CA THR A 3 -2.30 0.95 5.42
C THR A 3 -2.88 -0.35 5.98
N THR A 4 -2.50 -1.48 5.38
CA THR A 4 -2.90 -2.82 5.83
C THR A 4 -1.99 -3.40 6.91
N TRP A 5 -0.99 -2.67 7.35
CA TRP A 5 -0.04 -3.08 8.40
C TRP A 5 0.09 -2.06 9.51
N PRO A 6 0.59 -2.49 10.68
CA PRO A 6 0.86 -1.58 11.78
C PRO A 6 1.87 -0.51 11.37
N LYS A 7 1.73 0.65 12.00
CA LYS A 7 2.70 1.74 11.85
C LYS A 7 4.09 1.28 12.29
N ASN A 8 5.13 1.71 11.59
CA ASN A 8 6.52 1.31 11.83
C ASN A 8 6.80 -0.20 11.71
N PHE A 9 5.90 -0.99 11.14
CA PHE A 9 6.17 -2.39 10.90
C PHE A 9 7.39 -2.54 9.97
N PRO A 10 8.43 -3.32 10.36
CA PRO A 10 9.67 -3.42 9.57
C PRO A 10 9.41 -3.81 8.12
N GLY A 11 10.02 -3.09 7.21
CA GLY A 11 9.82 -3.27 5.76
C GLY A 11 8.60 -2.50 5.26
N VAL A 12 7.43 -3.10 5.29
CA VAL A 12 6.23 -2.54 4.63
C VAL A 12 5.67 -1.29 5.31
N GLY A 13 5.63 -1.24 6.65
CA GLY A 13 5.15 -0.07 7.38
C GLY A 13 6.11 1.11 7.26
N THR A 14 7.40 0.86 7.45
CA THR A 14 8.44 1.89 7.30
C THR A 14 8.56 2.39 5.87
N THR A 15 8.31 1.54 4.87
CA THR A 15 8.29 1.94 3.46
C THR A 15 7.14 2.91 3.18
N ALA A 16 5.94 2.64 3.69
CA ALA A 16 4.80 3.55 3.56
C ALA A 16 5.11 4.95 4.12
N GLU A 17 5.76 5.00 5.27
CA GLU A 17 6.17 6.28 5.88
C GLU A 17 7.24 7.01 5.06
N LYS A 18 8.22 6.28 4.54
CA LYS A 18 9.24 6.86 3.65
C LYS A 18 8.64 7.42 2.37
N ILE A 19 7.68 6.73 1.76
CA ILE A 19 6.96 7.21 0.58
C ILE A 19 6.23 8.51 0.91
N ALA A 20 5.48 8.55 2.01
CA ALA A 20 4.76 9.74 2.44
C ALA A 20 5.71 10.92 2.67
N GLN A 21 6.81 10.70 3.39
CA GLN A 21 7.83 11.73 3.63
C GLN A 21 8.46 12.24 2.33
N SER A 22 8.77 11.35 1.41
CA SER A 22 9.37 11.71 0.12
C SER A 22 8.43 12.57 -0.72
N ILE A 23 7.15 12.24 -0.77
CA ILE A 23 6.14 13.02 -1.50
C ILE A 23 5.91 14.37 -0.83
N ASN A 24 5.78 14.41 0.50
CA ASN A 24 5.62 15.66 1.24
C ASN A 24 6.80 16.62 0.98
N LYS A 25 8.01 16.08 0.98
CA LYS A 25 9.25 16.84 0.71
C LYS A 25 9.35 17.29 -0.74
N ALA A 26 9.07 16.39 -1.69
CA ALA A 26 9.15 16.70 -3.12
C ALA A 26 8.10 17.71 -3.57
N SER A 27 6.94 17.74 -2.93
CA SER A 27 5.86 18.70 -3.23
C SER A 27 6.03 20.06 -2.55
N ASP A 28 7.08 20.24 -1.74
CA ASP A 28 7.34 21.46 -0.99
C ASP A 28 6.13 21.90 -0.14
N GLY A 29 5.52 20.95 0.56
CA GLY A 29 4.36 21.16 1.42
C GLY A 29 3.02 21.33 0.69
N ARG A 30 2.99 21.22 -0.64
CA ARG A 30 1.73 21.29 -1.42
C ARG A 30 0.87 20.04 -1.30
N LEU A 31 1.49 18.90 -1.01
CA LEU A 31 0.83 17.65 -0.65
C LEU A 31 1.29 17.25 0.75
N GLU A 32 0.36 16.98 1.63
CA GLU A 32 0.65 16.45 2.95
C GLU A 32 0.01 15.06 3.07
N ILE A 33 0.85 14.03 3.12
CA ILE A 33 0.42 12.65 3.31
C ILE A 33 0.68 12.25 4.75
N LYS A 34 -0.40 12.01 5.48
CA LYS A 34 -0.36 11.44 6.82
C LYS A 34 -0.63 9.95 6.76
N VAL A 35 0.24 9.14 7.36
CA VAL A 35 0.13 7.68 7.37
C VAL A 35 -0.62 7.22 8.61
N TYR A 36 -1.61 6.35 8.40
CA TYR A 36 -2.37 5.69 9.45
C TYR A 36 -2.17 4.18 9.34
N GLY A 37 -1.82 3.56 10.45
CA GLY A 37 -1.64 2.12 10.54
C GLY A 37 -2.97 1.35 10.50
N ALA A 38 -2.86 0.04 10.35
CA ALA A 38 -4.01 -0.85 10.40
C ALA A 38 -4.79 -0.70 11.71
N GLY A 39 -6.10 -0.54 11.62
CA GLY A 39 -6.98 -0.38 12.77
C GLY A 39 -7.08 1.03 13.34
N GLU A 40 -6.29 2.01 12.88
CA GLU A 40 -6.40 3.39 13.36
C GLU A 40 -7.65 4.11 12.81
N ILE A 41 -7.94 3.94 11.53
CA ILE A 41 -9.14 4.50 10.88
C ILE A 41 -10.04 3.37 10.40
N VAL A 42 -9.47 2.38 9.70
CA VAL A 42 -10.18 1.22 9.19
C VAL A 42 -9.39 -0.06 9.48
N PRO A 43 -10.07 -1.22 9.63
CA PRO A 43 -9.40 -2.51 9.70
C PRO A 43 -8.53 -2.78 8.48
N ALA A 44 -7.47 -3.59 8.63
CA ALA A 44 -6.48 -3.84 7.60
C ALA A 44 -7.10 -4.30 6.26
N TYR A 45 -8.07 -5.20 6.30
CA TYR A 45 -8.70 -5.75 5.09
C TYR A 45 -9.72 -4.82 4.42
N GLU A 46 -10.12 -3.74 5.10
CA GLU A 46 -11.09 -2.75 4.59
C GLU A 46 -10.42 -1.53 3.94
N VAL A 47 -9.10 -1.50 3.84
CA VAL A 47 -8.36 -0.40 3.22
C VAL A 47 -8.81 -0.15 1.78
N PHE A 48 -9.03 -1.20 0.99
CA PHE A 48 -9.53 -1.08 -0.38
C PHE A 48 -10.90 -0.39 -0.43
N ASP A 49 -11.82 -0.82 0.43
CA ASP A 49 -13.17 -0.26 0.49
C ASP A 49 -13.17 1.19 0.99
N ALA A 50 -12.32 1.50 1.95
CA ALA A 50 -12.16 2.87 2.47
C ALA A 50 -11.72 3.85 1.38
N VAL A 51 -10.79 3.45 0.52
CA VAL A 51 -10.35 4.28 -0.62
C VAL A 51 -11.44 4.37 -1.67
N ARG A 52 -12.09 3.25 -2.01
CA ARG A 52 -13.18 3.20 -2.98
C ARG A 52 -14.36 4.09 -2.59
N GLN A 53 -14.69 4.14 -1.31
CA GLN A 53 -15.80 4.92 -0.76
C GLN A 53 -15.44 6.38 -0.48
N GLY A 54 -14.16 6.75 -0.60
CA GLY A 54 -13.68 8.10 -0.33
C GLY A 54 -13.45 8.41 1.16
N THR A 55 -13.48 7.41 2.04
CA THR A 55 -13.13 7.57 3.46
C THR A 55 -11.66 7.94 3.62
N ALA A 56 -10.82 7.46 2.72
CA ALA A 56 -9.43 7.84 2.60
C ALA A 56 -9.09 8.11 1.12
N GLU A 57 -8.21 9.05 0.88
CA GLU A 57 -7.79 9.43 -0.48
C GLU A 57 -6.76 8.46 -1.05
N MET A 58 -6.02 7.75 -0.19
CA MET A 58 -4.94 6.85 -0.59
C MET A 58 -4.85 5.66 0.35
N GLY A 59 -4.58 4.49 -0.22
CA GLY A 59 -4.33 3.26 0.53
C GLY A 59 -3.00 2.63 0.13
N HIS A 60 -2.36 1.94 1.06
CA HIS A 60 -1.16 1.15 0.84
C HIS A 60 -1.35 -0.25 1.42
N GLY A 61 -1.32 -1.25 0.58
CA GLY A 61 -1.56 -2.63 0.97
C GLY A 61 -1.11 -3.61 -0.11
N TRP A 62 -1.28 -4.89 0.17
CA TRP A 62 -0.97 -5.96 -0.77
C TRP A 62 -2.23 -6.45 -1.48
N SER A 63 -2.19 -6.53 -2.79
CA SER A 63 -3.34 -6.94 -3.62
C SER A 63 -3.91 -8.31 -3.26
N GLY A 64 -3.07 -9.21 -2.73
CA GLY A 64 -3.49 -10.54 -2.28
C GLY A 64 -4.55 -10.55 -1.17
N TYR A 65 -4.66 -9.49 -0.39
CA TYR A 65 -5.71 -9.38 0.64
C TYR A 65 -7.12 -9.20 0.06
N TRP A 66 -7.24 -8.83 -1.21
CA TRP A 66 -8.52 -8.52 -1.85
C TRP A 66 -8.90 -9.47 -2.98
N ILE A 67 -8.32 -10.68 -2.99
CA ILE A 67 -8.60 -11.74 -3.99
C ILE A 67 -10.10 -12.08 -4.01
N SER A 68 -10.76 -12.05 -2.85
CA SER A 68 -12.20 -12.30 -2.75
C SER A 68 -13.05 -11.27 -3.52
N LYS A 69 -12.53 -10.07 -3.75
CA LYS A 69 -13.20 -9.02 -4.52
C LYS A 69 -12.99 -9.19 -6.02
N ASN A 70 -11.80 -9.60 -6.40
CA ASN A 70 -11.44 -9.89 -7.78
C ASN A 70 -10.28 -10.90 -7.81
N PRO A 71 -10.50 -12.13 -8.32
CA PRO A 71 -9.47 -13.16 -8.40
C PRO A 71 -8.22 -12.72 -9.18
N GLY A 72 -8.35 -11.80 -10.12
CA GLY A 72 -7.22 -11.25 -10.89
C GLY A 72 -6.18 -10.53 -10.03
N LEU A 73 -6.55 -10.05 -8.84
CA LEU A 73 -5.63 -9.40 -7.90
C LEU A 73 -4.54 -10.33 -7.37
N ALA A 74 -4.74 -11.65 -7.44
CA ALA A 74 -3.72 -12.64 -7.08
C ALA A 74 -2.46 -12.50 -7.94
N TYR A 75 -2.61 -12.20 -9.22
CA TYR A 75 -1.48 -12.07 -10.16
C TYR A 75 -0.58 -10.87 -9.86
N PHE A 76 -1.08 -9.84 -9.23
CA PHE A 76 -0.30 -8.69 -8.79
C PHE A 76 0.45 -8.93 -7.47
N GLY A 77 0.08 -9.98 -6.76
CA GLY A 77 0.74 -10.37 -5.51
C GLY A 77 1.94 -11.30 -5.70
N GLY A 78 2.01 -11.95 -6.85
CA GLY A 78 3.08 -12.87 -7.21
C GLY A 78 2.57 -14.04 -8.04
N ILE A 79 3.42 -14.54 -8.94
CA ILE A 79 3.11 -15.67 -9.83
C ILE A 79 4.11 -16.79 -9.51
N PRO A 80 3.64 -17.98 -9.09
CA PRO A 80 4.53 -19.13 -8.89
C PRO A 80 5.32 -19.44 -10.18
N GLY A 81 6.65 -19.54 -10.08
CA GLY A 81 7.52 -19.73 -11.23
C GLY A 81 7.74 -18.48 -12.10
N GLY A 82 7.23 -17.32 -11.68
CA GLY A 82 7.45 -16.04 -12.35
C GLY A 82 8.83 -15.43 -12.05
N LEU A 83 8.93 -14.11 -12.23
CA LEU A 83 10.17 -13.37 -12.01
C LEU A 83 10.62 -13.41 -10.53
N SER A 84 11.93 -13.49 -10.31
CA SER A 84 12.53 -13.28 -9.00
C SER A 84 12.30 -11.83 -8.52
N PRO A 85 12.43 -11.53 -7.22
CA PRO A 85 12.27 -10.16 -6.73
C PRO A 85 13.15 -9.14 -7.44
N SER A 86 14.38 -9.51 -7.77
CA SER A 86 15.31 -8.63 -8.49
C SER A 86 14.86 -8.36 -9.93
N GLU A 87 14.43 -9.40 -10.63
CA GLU A 87 13.90 -9.30 -12.00
C GLU A 87 12.60 -8.49 -12.03
N GLN A 88 11.71 -8.72 -11.05
CA GLN A 88 10.46 -7.98 -10.94
C GLN A 88 10.72 -6.49 -10.69
N SER A 89 11.67 -6.17 -9.83
CA SER A 89 12.06 -4.78 -9.56
C SER A 89 12.66 -4.13 -10.82
N ALA A 90 13.52 -4.84 -11.54
CA ALA A 90 14.10 -4.33 -12.79
C ALA A 90 13.03 -4.12 -13.88
N TRP A 91 12.03 -4.99 -13.94
CA TRP A 91 10.93 -4.86 -14.89
C TRP A 91 10.03 -3.66 -14.57
N ALA A 92 9.80 -3.36 -13.29
CA ALA A 92 8.93 -2.27 -12.86
C ALA A 92 9.56 -0.87 -13.01
N LEU A 93 10.89 -0.81 -13.09
CA LEU A 93 11.64 0.45 -13.26
C LEU A 93 11.79 0.81 -14.74
#